data_fe40ac53a35a8700636d8064771da66d
#
_entry.id   fe40ac53a35a8700636d8064771da66d
#
_cell.length_a   1.000
_cell.length_b   1.000
_cell.length_c   1.000
_cell.angle_alpha   90.00
_cell.angle_beta   90.00
_cell.angle_gamma   90.00
#
_symmetry.space_group_name_H-M   'P 1'
#
loop_
_entity.id
_entity.type
_entity.pdbx_description
1 polymer ?
#
loop_
_entity_poly.entity_id
_entity_poly.type
_entity_poly.pdbx_seq_one_letter_code
_entity_poly.pdbx_strand_id
1 'polypeptide(L)'
;MRRLFLLLLLAASAAHAQPQVLLPRTGLAADEVALIVNEEDPLSLQIGEYYAKARGIPAANVIRLRFAPGRSALPKNEFLRLSEEIERAAPAHVQAYAVAWREPYRAGCMSLTSALAFGFDERFCSDRCGPTAPSPYFDSPSLHPAGDHKLRPAMMLAGRDFGEVKALIDRGVAADRSHPAGRAYLVSTPDRARNVRAAHFERTARELAGVFPVALESAEAIAGRHDVLFYFTGLPQVAALETLTFLPGALADHLTSFGGQLTDSRQMSSLRWLEAGATASYGTVVEPCNHPQKFPLPAVAMFFYAGGATAVEAYWKSVAWPGEGVFVGEPLARPFAPALLETAPGQFELRLHLPRAGRLRLERAASPMGPFRPLAHTFPLKRGANRLRFSLPAGADGYVRLRWP
;
A
#
# COMPACT_ATOMS: atom_id res chain seq x y z
N MET A 1 14.69 -76.26 26.28
CA MET A 1 14.24 -75.25 25.31
C MET A 1 13.81 -74.02 26.06
N ARG A 2 14.68 -72.98 26.16
CA ARG A 2 14.39 -71.67 26.81
C ARG A 2 13.93 -70.69 25.74
N ARG A 3 12.69 -70.26 25.79
CA ARG A 3 12.14 -69.19 24.93
C ARG A 3 12.54 -67.83 25.49
N LEU A 4 13.39 -67.08 24.76
CA LEU A 4 13.75 -65.68 25.02
C LEU A 4 12.61 -64.79 24.51
N PHE A 5 11.91 -64.10 25.39
CA PHE A 5 10.96 -63.05 25.00
C PHE A 5 11.73 -61.75 24.85
N LEU A 6 11.84 -61.21 23.61
CA LEU A 6 12.41 -59.89 23.29
C LEU A 6 11.29 -58.86 23.47
N LEU A 7 11.35 -58.05 24.53
CA LEU A 7 10.50 -56.87 24.71
C LEU A 7 11.04 -55.75 23.85
N LEU A 8 10.34 -55.43 22.75
CA LEU A 8 10.56 -54.19 21.98
C LEU A 8 9.92 -53.04 22.76
N LEU A 9 10.73 -52.21 23.38
CA LEU A 9 10.33 -50.88 23.89
C LEU A 9 10.16 -49.93 22.70
N LEU A 10 8.92 -49.70 22.26
CA LEU A 10 8.55 -48.59 21.37
C LEU A 10 8.66 -47.29 22.16
N ALA A 11 9.77 -46.56 21.99
CA ALA A 11 9.88 -45.18 22.42
C ALA A 11 8.97 -44.34 21.55
N ALA A 12 7.78 -44.03 22.01
CA ALA A 12 6.91 -43.03 21.42
C ALA A 12 7.59 -41.68 21.60
N SER A 13 8.28 -41.16 20.54
CA SER A 13 8.73 -39.79 20.47
C SER A 13 7.49 -38.91 20.47
N ALA A 14 7.15 -38.29 21.59
CA ALA A 14 6.15 -37.24 21.65
C ALA A 14 6.65 -36.09 20.78
N ALA A 15 6.14 -35.99 19.56
CA ALA A 15 6.34 -34.80 18.73
C ALA A 15 5.67 -33.63 19.47
N HIS A 16 6.47 -32.83 20.19
CA HIS A 16 5.99 -31.61 20.81
C HIS A 16 5.58 -30.67 19.66
N ALA A 17 4.30 -30.38 19.58
CA ALA A 17 3.78 -29.38 18.63
C ALA A 17 4.49 -28.04 18.91
N GLN A 18 5.13 -27.48 17.89
CA GLN A 18 5.78 -26.18 18.02
C GLN A 18 4.71 -25.09 18.18
N PRO A 19 4.97 -24.04 18.99
CA PRO A 19 4.01 -22.97 19.16
C PRO A 19 3.84 -22.18 17.86
N GLN A 20 2.59 -21.92 17.50
CA GLN A 20 2.29 -21.05 16.36
C GLN A 20 2.45 -19.59 16.76
N VAL A 21 3.31 -18.84 16.04
CA VAL A 21 3.56 -17.43 16.32
C VAL A 21 2.60 -16.56 15.50
N LEU A 22 1.84 -15.73 16.19
CA LEU A 22 0.87 -14.81 15.61
C LEU A 22 1.44 -13.39 15.57
N LEU A 23 1.58 -12.83 14.36
CA LEU A 23 1.94 -11.43 14.16
C LEU A 23 0.69 -10.54 14.22
N PRO A 24 0.81 -9.28 14.71
CA PRO A 24 -0.28 -8.33 14.60
C PRO A 24 -0.51 -7.96 13.14
N ARG A 25 -1.73 -7.66 12.81
CA ARG A 25 -2.09 -7.09 11.52
C ARG A 25 -1.56 -5.66 11.42
N THR A 26 -0.92 -5.32 10.30
CA THR A 26 -0.37 -3.98 10.04
C THR A 26 -0.84 -3.37 8.71
N GLY A 27 -1.58 -4.10 7.91
CA GLY A 27 -2.12 -3.64 6.62
C GLY A 27 -3.00 -4.71 5.99
N LEU A 28 -3.55 -4.41 4.83
CA LEU A 28 -4.47 -5.27 4.09
C LEU A 28 -3.79 -6.57 3.62
N ALA A 29 -4.58 -7.64 3.59
CA ALA A 29 -4.22 -8.93 3.00
C ALA A 29 -4.90 -9.11 1.64
N ALA A 30 -4.43 -10.10 0.85
CA ALA A 30 -4.94 -10.32 -0.50
C ALA A 30 -6.42 -10.73 -0.54
N ASP A 31 -6.88 -11.47 0.45
CA ASP A 31 -8.28 -11.87 0.61
C ASP A 31 -9.21 -10.70 0.99
N GLU A 32 -8.67 -9.55 1.39
CA GLU A 32 -9.43 -8.34 1.70
C GLU A 32 -9.51 -7.35 0.52
N VAL A 33 -8.95 -7.71 -0.63
CA VAL A 33 -8.99 -6.90 -1.84
C VAL A 33 -9.88 -7.55 -2.89
N ALA A 34 -10.81 -6.78 -3.46
CA ALA A 34 -11.50 -7.20 -4.69
C ALA A 34 -10.79 -6.63 -5.91
N LEU A 35 -10.61 -7.50 -6.89
CA LEU A 35 -10.02 -7.18 -8.18
C LEU A 35 -11.13 -6.92 -9.20
N ILE A 36 -11.19 -5.71 -9.75
CA ILE A 36 -12.20 -5.31 -10.73
C ILE A 36 -11.59 -5.39 -12.12
N VAL A 37 -12.23 -6.15 -13.00
CA VAL A 37 -11.79 -6.45 -14.37
C VAL A 37 -12.87 -6.04 -15.35
N ASN A 38 -12.48 -5.41 -16.47
CA ASN A 38 -13.38 -5.17 -17.61
C ASN A 38 -13.23 -6.30 -18.63
N GLU A 39 -14.29 -7.10 -18.85
CA GLU A 39 -14.27 -8.22 -19.78
C GLU A 39 -14.22 -7.80 -21.26
N GLU A 40 -14.54 -6.54 -21.59
CA GLU A 40 -14.45 -6.00 -22.94
C GLU A 40 -13.08 -5.40 -23.28
N ASP A 41 -12.16 -5.32 -22.29
CA ASP A 41 -10.80 -4.84 -22.47
C ASP A 41 -9.79 -6.01 -22.38
N PRO A 42 -9.17 -6.42 -23.49
CA PRO A 42 -8.16 -7.50 -23.49
C PRO A 42 -6.98 -7.23 -22.54
N LEU A 43 -6.57 -5.96 -22.38
CA LEU A 43 -5.51 -5.59 -21.45
C LEU A 43 -5.96 -5.79 -20.00
N SER A 44 -7.18 -5.41 -19.68
CA SER A 44 -7.77 -5.61 -18.35
C SER A 44 -7.85 -7.10 -17.97
N LEU A 45 -8.23 -7.96 -18.93
CA LEU A 45 -8.25 -9.41 -18.71
C LEU A 45 -6.87 -9.96 -18.40
N GLN A 46 -5.85 -9.58 -19.17
CA GLN A 46 -4.46 -10.02 -18.94
C GLN A 46 -3.93 -9.55 -17.57
N ILE A 47 -4.17 -8.28 -17.23
CA ILE A 47 -3.78 -7.71 -15.93
C ILE A 47 -4.50 -8.47 -14.80
N GLY A 48 -5.81 -8.65 -14.93
CA GLY A 48 -6.63 -9.31 -13.92
C GLY A 48 -6.18 -10.74 -13.63
N GLU A 49 -5.96 -11.54 -14.66
CA GLU A 49 -5.48 -12.93 -14.55
C GLU A 49 -4.10 -12.96 -13.86
N TYR A 50 -3.18 -12.14 -14.35
CA TYR A 50 -1.82 -12.09 -13.81
C TYR A 50 -1.80 -11.64 -12.33
N TYR A 51 -2.52 -10.57 -12.00
CA TYR A 51 -2.57 -10.03 -10.65
C TYR A 51 -3.23 -11.00 -9.66
N ALA A 52 -4.36 -11.59 -10.05
CA ALA A 52 -5.03 -12.58 -9.20
C ALA A 52 -4.11 -13.74 -8.83
N LYS A 53 -3.34 -14.26 -9.80
CA LYS A 53 -2.36 -15.31 -9.57
C LYS A 53 -1.16 -14.82 -8.73
N ALA A 54 -0.57 -13.69 -9.08
CA ALA A 54 0.63 -13.16 -8.42
C ALA A 54 0.40 -12.81 -6.95
N ARG A 55 -0.81 -12.35 -6.61
CA ARG A 55 -1.20 -11.96 -5.26
C ARG A 55 -2.04 -13.00 -4.51
N GLY A 56 -2.48 -14.04 -5.17
CA GLY A 56 -3.37 -15.05 -4.57
C GLY A 56 -4.75 -14.47 -4.21
N ILE A 57 -5.28 -13.56 -5.06
CA ILE A 57 -6.62 -13.01 -4.86
C ILE A 57 -7.64 -14.13 -4.99
N PRO A 58 -8.52 -14.36 -4.01
CA PRO A 58 -9.57 -15.39 -4.10
C PRO A 58 -10.47 -15.17 -5.32
N ALA A 59 -10.86 -16.23 -5.98
CA ALA A 59 -11.76 -16.14 -7.15
C ALA A 59 -13.07 -15.42 -6.83
N ALA A 60 -13.59 -15.57 -5.62
CA ALA A 60 -14.80 -14.88 -5.15
C ALA A 60 -14.62 -13.35 -5.03
N ASN A 61 -13.38 -12.86 -4.98
CA ASN A 61 -13.07 -11.45 -4.92
C ASN A 61 -12.78 -10.84 -6.30
N VAL A 62 -12.91 -11.61 -7.41
CA VAL A 62 -12.75 -11.10 -8.78
C VAL A 62 -14.09 -10.65 -9.30
N ILE A 63 -14.27 -9.34 -9.46
CA ILE A 63 -15.48 -8.70 -9.96
C ILE A 63 -15.30 -8.41 -11.45
N ARG A 64 -16.21 -8.93 -12.27
CA ARG A 64 -16.16 -8.80 -13.72
C ARG A 64 -17.25 -7.84 -14.19
N LEU A 65 -16.85 -6.81 -14.90
CA LEU A 65 -17.74 -5.80 -15.47
C LEU A 65 -17.68 -5.84 -17.00
N ARG A 66 -18.67 -5.23 -17.64
CA ARG A 66 -18.70 -5.06 -19.10
C ARG A 66 -19.02 -3.61 -19.44
N PHE A 67 -18.08 -2.94 -20.05
CA PHE A 67 -18.23 -1.59 -20.59
C PHE A 67 -17.20 -1.32 -21.68
N ALA A 68 -17.53 -0.42 -22.63
CA ALA A 68 -16.65 -0.09 -23.74
C ALA A 68 -15.34 0.54 -23.26
N PRO A 69 -14.14 -0.04 -23.59
CA PRO A 69 -12.85 0.48 -23.21
C PRO A 69 -12.45 1.73 -24.01
N GLY A 70 -11.29 2.35 -23.66
CA GLY A 70 -10.65 3.42 -24.43
C GLY A 70 -11.27 4.80 -24.25
N ARG A 71 -12.04 5.02 -23.20
CA ARG A 71 -12.56 6.34 -22.81
C ARG A 71 -11.91 6.81 -21.53
N SER A 72 -11.41 8.03 -21.51
CA SER A 72 -10.76 8.61 -20.33
C SER A 72 -11.71 8.85 -19.14
N ALA A 73 -13.01 9.03 -19.43
CA ALA A 73 -14.04 9.30 -18.44
C ALA A 73 -15.33 8.48 -18.65
N LEU A 74 -15.93 8.04 -17.55
CA LEU A 74 -17.29 7.51 -17.55
C LEU A 74 -18.31 8.65 -17.32
N PRO A 75 -19.43 8.68 -18.08
CA PRO A 75 -20.58 9.47 -17.68
C PRO A 75 -21.12 9.03 -16.31
N LYS A 76 -21.67 9.98 -15.55
CA LYS A 76 -22.19 9.74 -14.19
C LYS A 76 -23.17 8.55 -14.12
N ASN A 77 -24.12 8.50 -15.01
CA ASN A 77 -25.15 7.44 -15.03
C ASN A 77 -24.54 6.05 -15.31
N GLU A 78 -23.57 5.97 -16.21
CA GLU A 78 -22.87 4.72 -16.49
C GLU A 78 -22.03 4.28 -15.27
N PHE A 79 -21.31 5.21 -14.65
CA PHE A 79 -20.58 4.93 -13.42
C PHE A 79 -21.51 4.41 -12.31
N LEU A 80 -22.65 5.04 -12.08
CA LEU A 80 -23.61 4.62 -11.04
C LEU A 80 -24.06 3.18 -11.24
N ARG A 81 -24.39 2.80 -12.50
CA ARG A 81 -24.75 1.41 -12.83
C ARG A 81 -23.62 0.43 -12.50
N LEU A 82 -22.38 0.74 -12.92
CA LEU A 82 -21.22 -0.11 -12.65
C LEU A 82 -20.91 -0.19 -11.15
N SER A 83 -21.05 0.92 -10.41
CA SER A 83 -20.84 0.97 -8.97
C SER A 83 -21.82 0.05 -8.22
N GLU A 84 -23.10 0.04 -8.62
CA GLU A 84 -24.10 -0.87 -8.05
C GLU A 84 -23.76 -2.34 -8.33
N GLU A 85 -23.24 -2.66 -9.52
CA GLU A 85 -22.77 -4.02 -9.86
C GLU A 85 -21.60 -4.43 -8.97
N ILE A 86 -20.61 -3.53 -8.77
CA ILE A 86 -19.45 -3.75 -7.91
C ILE A 86 -19.88 -3.99 -6.46
N GLU A 87 -20.74 -3.12 -5.91
CA GLU A 87 -21.18 -3.23 -4.51
C GLU A 87 -21.95 -4.53 -4.26
N ARG A 88 -22.78 -4.94 -5.22
CA ARG A 88 -23.55 -6.18 -5.13
C ARG A 88 -22.67 -7.43 -5.23
N ALA A 89 -21.59 -7.36 -6.02
CA ALA A 89 -20.66 -8.48 -6.23
C ALA A 89 -19.56 -8.55 -5.15
N ALA A 90 -19.20 -7.42 -4.51
CA ALA A 90 -18.13 -7.35 -3.55
C ALA A 90 -18.47 -8.10 -2.25
N PRO A 91 -17.69 -9.11 -1.85
CA PRO A 91 -17.88 -9.77 -0.56
C PRO A 91 -17.76 -8.79 0.62
N ALA A 92 -18.53 -9.02 1.67
CA ALA A 92 -18.61 -8.11 2.82
C ALA A 92 -17.27 -7.88 3.56
N HIS A 93 -16.34 -8.83 3.48
CA HIS A 93 -15.01 -8.73 4.10
C HIS A 93 -14.02 -7.88 3.29
N VAL A 94 -14.33 -7.53 2.05
CA VAL A 94 -13.45 -6.73 1.18
C VAL A 94 -13.30 -5.31 1.75
N GLN A 95 -12.05 -4.87 1.84
CA GLN A 95 -11.68 -3.57 2.40
C GLN A 95 -11.17 -2.58 1.36
N ALA A 96 -10.71 -3.05 0.18
CA ALA A 96 -10.15 -2.22 -0.87
C ALA A 96 -10.40 -2.80 -2.27
N TYR A 97 -10.21 -1.97 -3.30
CA TYR A 97 -10.33 -2.35 -4.70
C TYR A 97 -8.99 -2.21 -5.44
N ALA A 98 -8.61 -3.24 -6.19
CA ALA A 98 -7.61 -3.18 -7.24
C ALA A 98 -8.33 -3.10 -8.60
N VAL A 99 -7.99 -2.11 -9.42
CA VAL A 99 -8.66 -1.86 -10.69
C VAL A 99 -7.72 -2.24 -11.84
N ALA A 100 -8.09 -3.22 -12.64
CA ALA A 100 -7.21 -3.83 -13.65
C ALA A 100 -7.32 -3.15 -15.02
N TRP A 101 -7.24 -1.82 -15.12
CA TRP A 101 -7.21 -1.09 -16.38
C TRP A 101 -6.59 0.30 -16.23
N ARG A 102 -6.26 0.94 -17.34
CA ARG A 102 -5.74 2.30 -17.43
C ARG A 102 -6.83 3.35 -17.63
N GLU A 103 -7.87 2.99 -18.38
CA GLU A 103 -9.00 3.83 -18.72
C GLU A 103 -10.31 3.06 -18.56
N PRO A 104 -11.37 3.73 -18.07
CA PRO A 104 -11.46 5.12 -17.64
C PRO A 104 -10.74 5.37 -16.30
N TYR A 105 -10.15 6.56 -16.12
CA TYR A 105 -9.54 7.00 -14.86
C TYR A 105 -10.36 8.07 -14.13
N ARG A 106 -11.50 8.48 -14.71
CA ARG A 106 -12.40 9.52 -14.20
C ARG A 106 -13.87 9.11 -14.31
N ALA A 107 -14.70 9.54 -13.36
CA ALA A 107 -16.15 9.48 -13.39
C ALA A 107 -16.68 10.90 -13.15
N GLY A 108 -17.23 11.54 -14.20
CA GLY A 108 -17.62 12.94 -14.12
C GLY A 108 -16.46 13.85 -13.67
N CYS A 109 -16.64 14.56 -12.56
CA CYS A 109 -15.63 15.43 -11.92
C CYS A 109 -14.70 14.69 -10.94
N MET A 110 -15.06 13.51 -10.46
CA MET A 110 -14.26 12.71 -9.55
C MET A 110 -13.25 11.85 -10.32
N SER A 111 -12.14 11.51 -9.66
CA SER A 111 -11.31 10.40 -10.12
C SER A 111 -12.10 9.09 -10.03
N LEU A 112 -11.76 8.11 -10.85
CA LEU A 112 -12.41 6.79 -10.78
C LEU A 112 -12.18 6.12 -9.43
N THR A 113 -10.96 6.19 -8.91
CA THR A 113 -10.61 5.58 -7.62
C THR A 113 -11.38 6.19 -6.45
N SER A 114 -11.60 7.50 -6.48
CA SER A 114 -12.38 8.19 -5.44
C SER A 114 -13.88 7.94 -5.60
N ALA A 115 -14.38 7.91 -6.82
CA ALA A 115 -15.78 7.56 -7.08
C ALA A 115 -16.09 6.11 -6.64
N LEU A 116 -15.17 5.16 -6.87
CA LEU A 116 -15.30 3.78 -6.38
C LEU A 116 -15.25 3.70 -4.84
N ALA A 117 -14.45 4.53 -4.20
CA ALA A 117 -14.28 4.49 -2.75
C ALA A 117 -15.46 5.10 -1.98
N PHE A 118 -16.02 6.21 -2.46
CA PHE A 118 -17.05 7.00 -1.76
C PHE A 118 -18.44 6.88 -2.35
N GLY A 119 -18.58 6.28 -3.55
CA GLY A 119 -19.69 6.55 -4.45
C GLY A 119 -19.50 7.89 -5.17
N PHE A 120 -20.29 8.13 -6.23
CA PHE A 120 -20.30 9.43 -6.91
C PHE A 120 -21.04 10.46 -6.06
N ASP A 121 -20.33 11.47 -5.60
CA ASP A 121 -20.89 12.55 -4.78
C ASP A 121 -20.24 13.89 -5.17
N GLU A 122 -21.05 14.84 -5.59
CA GLU A 122 -20.60 16.16 -6.04
C GLU A 122 -19.88 16.98 -4.96
N ARG A 123 -20.01 16.61 -3.69
CA ARG A 123 -19.23 17.21 -2.59
C ARG A 123 -17.71 16.95 -2.71
N PHE A 124 -17.33 15.90 -3.47
CA PHE A 124 -15.94 15.59 -3.80
C PHE A 124 -15.44 16.27 -5.08
N CYS A 125 -16.26 17.08 -5.72
CA CYS A 125 -15.91 17.89 -6.88
C CYS A 125 -15.66 19.33 -6.44
N SER A 126 -14.56 19.95 -6.87
CA SER A 126 -14.40 21.36 -6.60
C SER A 126 -15.21 22.22 -7.57
N ASP A 127 -15.89 23.22 -7.03
CA ASP A 127 -16.36 24.35 -7.83
C ASP A 127 -15.18 25.30 -8.00
N ARG A 128 -14.65 25.37 -9.21
CA ARG A 128 -13.43 26.13 -9.55
C ARG A 128 -12.24 25.68 -8.68
N CYS A 129 -11.67 26.52 -7.86
CA CYS A 129 -10.53 26.24 -7.00
C CYS A 129 -10.92 25.99 -5.53
N GLY A 130 -12.15 25.54 -5.29
CA GLY A 130 -12.67 25.34 -3.94
C GLY A 130 -12.14 24.09 -3.21
N PRO A 131 -12.35 23.99 -1.90
CA PRO A 131 -12.15 22.77 -1.14
C PRO A 131 -13.16 21.71 -1.57
N THR A 132 -12.81 20.43 -1.36
CA THR A 132 -13.73 19.30 -1.54
C THR A 132 -13.99 18.61 -0.20
N ALA A 133 -14.94 17.67 -0.17
CA ALA A 133 -15.21 16.91 1.04
C ALA A 133 -13.94 16.17 1.52
N PRO A 134 -13.68 16.16 2.84
CA PRO A 134 -12.54 15.45 3.40
C PRO A 134 -12.79 13.94 3.45
N SER A 135 -11.69 13.18 3.35
CA SER A 135 -11.70 11.75 3.55
C SER A 135 -11.68 11.39 5.04
N PRO A 136 -12.63 10.59 5.56
CA PRO A 136 -12.55 10.10 6.92
C PRO A 136 -11.39 9.11 7.15
N TYR A 137 -10.77 8.63 6.08
CA TYR A 137 -9.61 7.74 6.14
C TYR A 137 -8.27 8.49 6.20
N PHE A 138 -8.29 9.83 6.04
CA PHE A 138 -7.08 10.64 6.17
C PHE A 138 -6.50 10.53 7.59
N ASP A 139 -5.21 10.21 7.71
CA ASP A 139 -4.45 10.02 8.95
C ASP A 139 -5.11 9.04 9.95
N SER A 140 -5.97 8.16 9.47
CA SER A 140 -6.69 7.19 10.29
C SER A 140 -5.82 5.96 10.62
N PRO A 141 -5.77 5.49 11.86
CA PRO A 141 -5.11 4.23 12.22
C PRO A 141 -5.90 2.98 11.79
N SER A 142 -7.13 3.14 11.32
CA SER A 142 -8.00 2.00 10.98
C SER A 142 -7.35 1.07 9.95
N LEU A 143 -7.51 -0.23 10.17
CA LEU A 143 -7.18 -1.32 9.24
C LEU A 143 -8.43 -1.93 8.59
N HIS A 144 -9.62 -1.34 8.87
CA HIS A 144 -10.92 -1.79 8.37
C HIS A 144 -11.71 -0.63 7.73
N PRO A 145 -11.22 -0.02 6.65
CA PRO A 145 -11.84 1.18 6.09
C PRO A 145 -13.29 0.97 5.66
N ALA A 146 -13.67 -0.21 5.17
CA ALA A 146 -15.06 -0.50 4.80
C ALA A 146 -15.98 -0.55 6.03
N GLY A 147 -15.52 -1.10 7.15
CA GLY A 147 -16.25 -1.19 8.40
C GLY A 147 -16.35 0.16 9.12
N ASP A 148 -15.19 0.77 9.35
CA ASP A 148 -15.07 1.95 10.23
C ASP A 148 -15.43 3.26 9.52
N HIS A 149 -15.14 3.37 8.23
CA HIS A 149 -15.29 4.62 7.46
C HIS A 149 -16.27 4.52 6.30
N LYS A 150 -16.86 3.35 6.06
CA LYS A 150 -17.82 3.11 4.96
C LYS A 150 -17.25 3.43 3.59
N LEU A 151 -15.96 3.20 3.39
CA LEU A 151 -15.28 3.39 2.12
C LEU A 151 -14.33 2.22 1.82
N ARG A 152 -14.07 1.97 0.54
CA ARG A 152 -13.08 1.00 0.08
C ARG A 152 -12.03 1.71 -0.78
N PRO A 153 -10.81 1.99 -0.24
CA PRO A 153 -9.74 2.59 -1.01
C PRO A 153 -9.51 1.84 -2.32
N ALA A 154 -9.39 2.55 -3.43
CA ALA A 154 -9.15 1.96 -4.73
C ALA A 154 -7.81 2.42 -5.32
N MET A 155 -7.13 1.53 -6.07
CA MET A 155 -5.90 1.84 -6.78
C MET A 155 -5.87 1.12 -8.13
N MET A 156 -5.43 1.81 -9.19
CA MET A 156 -5.41 1.27 -10.54
C MET A 156 -4.06 0.61 -10.85
N LEU A 157 -4.12 -0.63 -11.29
CA LEU A 157 -3.01 -1.35 -11.93
C LEU A 157 -2.92 -0.89 -13.39
N ALA A 158 -2.23 0.21 -13.63
CA ALA A 158 -2.23 0.90 -14.91
C ALA A 158 -0.82 1.02 -15.51
N GLY A 159 -0.73 0.89 -16.82
CA GLY A 159 0.47 1.05 -17.65
C GLY A 159 0.07 1.18 -19.11
N ARG A 160 1.04 1.41 -20.01
CA ARG A 160 0.78 1.54 -21.45
C ARG A 160 0.39 0.21 -22.07
N ASP A 161 0.99 -0.86 -21.59
CA ASP A 161 0.78 -2.22 -22.06
C ASP A 161 0.91 -3.24 -20.92
N PHE A 162 0.68 -4.51 -21.23
CA PHE A 162 0.78 -5.58 -20.26
C PHE A 162 2.19 -5.77 -19.67
N GLY A 163 3.24 -5.54 -20.49
CA GLY A 163 4.63 -5.67 -20.04
C GLY A 163 4.96 -4.70 -18.90
N GLU A 164 4.52 -3.45 -19.01
CA GLU A 164 4.69 -2.44 -17.97
C GLU A 164 3.92 -2.78 -16.69
N VAL A 165 2.65 -3.18 -16.83
CA VAL A 165 1.83 -3.54 -15.67
C VAL A 165 2.34 -4.82 -15.02
N LYS A 166 2.79 -5.80 -15.79
CA LYS A 166 3.45 -6.99 -15.26
C LYS A 166 4.69 -6.63 -14.44
N ALA A 167 5.56 -5.77 -14.98
CA ALA A 167 6.76 -5.31 -14.26
C ALA A 167 6.40 -4.54 -12.97
N LEU A 168 5.32 -3.75 -12.99
CA LEU A 168 4.79 -3.09 -11.80
C LEU A 168 4.33 -4.11 -10.74
N ILE A 169 3.55 -5.11 -11.13
CA ILE A 169 3.06 -6.18 -10.23
C ILE A 169 4.25 -6.96 -9.65
N ASP A 170 5.18 -7.40 -10.48
CA ASP A 170 6.36 -8.15 -10.04
C ASP A 170 7.19 -7.37 -9.02
N ARG A 171 7.37 -6.07 -9.26
CA ARG A 171 8.09 -5.15 -8.37
C ARG A 171 7.35 -4.97 -7.04
N GLY A 172 6.02 -4.87 -7.07
CA GLY A 172 5.20 -4.81 -5.86
C GLY A 172 5.27 -6.08 -5.03
N VAL A 173 5.21 -7.25 -5.68
CA VAL A 173 5.39 -8.56 -5.01
C VAL A 173 6.80 -8.68 -4.41
N ALA A 174 7.83 -8.29 -5.16
CA ALA A 174 9.21 -8.32 -4.69
C ALA A 174 9.48 -7.36 -3.52
N ALA A 175 8.66 -6.32 -3.39
CA ALA A 175 8.77 -5.37 -2.29
C ALA A 175 8.38 -5.97 -0.93
N ASP A 176 7.47 -6.93 -0.90
CA ASP A 176 6.88 -7.42 0.35
C ASP A 176 7.93 -7.93 1.35
N ARG A 177 7.93 -7.35 2.56
CA ARG A 177 8.86 -7.70 3.66
C ARG A 177 10.35 -7.55 3.33
N SER A 178 10.68 -6.82 2.24
CA SER A 178 12.06 -6.64 1.78
C SER A 178 12.87 -5.71 2.70
N HIS A 179 12.22 -4.80 3.40
CA HIS A 179 12.84 -3.78 4.27
C HIS A 179 13.97 -3.02 3.55
N PRO A 180 13.69 -2.38 2.39
CA PRO A 180 14.72 -1.76 1.58
C PRO A 180 15.42 -0.62 2.34
N ALA A 181 16.73 -0.55 2.23
CA ALA A 181 17.54 0.55 2.76
C ALA A 181 17.57 1.70 1.76
N GLY A 182 16.47 2.44 1.66
CA GLY A 182 16.31 3.55 0.73
C GLY A 182 16.19 4.91 1.41
N ARG A 183 16.17 5.96 0.58
CA ARG A 183 16.11 7.36 0.98
C ARG A 183 14.83 8.02 0.48
N ALA A 184 14.34 8.98 1.25
CA ALA A 184 13.30 9.90 0.82
C ALA A 184 13.94 11.16 0.25
N TYR A 185 13.54 11.53 -0.96
CA TYR A 185 13.89 12.79 -1.62
C TYR A 185 12.68 13.71 -1.63
N LEU A 186 12.74 14.79 -0.87
CA LEU A 186 11.75 15.85 -0.81
C LEU A 186 12.33 17.06 -1.56
N VAL A 187 11.85 17.25 -2.78
CA VAL A 187 12.48 18.19 -3.73
C VAL A 187 11.64 19.45 -3.86
N SER A 188 12.19 20.57 -3.34
CA SER A 188 11.64 21.91 -3.47
C SER A 188 12.06 22.50 -4.81
N THR A 189 11.08 22.88 -5.63
CA THR A 189 11.31 23.38 -6.98
C THR A 189 11.13 24.91 -7.08
N PRO A 190 11.61 25.56 -8.15
CA PRO A 190 11.38 26.98 -8.38
C PRO A 190 9.93 27.31 -8.81
N ASP A 191 9.10 26.32 -9.17
CA ASP A 191 7.69 26.50 -9.53
C ASP A 191 6.85 26.80 -8.29
N ARG A 192 6.70 28.08 -7.95
CA ARG A 192 6.00 28.53 -6.75
C ARG A 192 4.57 27.98 -6.65
N ALA A 193 3.88 27.81 -7.78
CA ALA A 193 2.51 27.34 -7.81
C ALA A 193 2.41 25.85 -7.44
N ARG A 194 3.35 25.02 -7.90
CA ARG A 194 3.34 23.56 -7.67
C ARG A 194 4.20 23.14 -6.48
N ASN A 195 5.04 24.05 -5.99
CA ASN A 195 5.96 23.79 -4.86
C ASN A 195 5.31 23.96 -3.47
N VAL A 196 3.98 24.13 -3.40
CA VAL A 196 3.28 24.45 -2.12
C VAL A 196 3.47 23.35 -1.03
N ARG A 197 3.71 22.10 -1.40
CA ARG A 197 4.03 21.04 -0.43
C ARG A 197 5.39 21.20 0.25
N ALA A 198 6.32 21.94 -0.38
CA ALA A 198 7.66 22.15 0.18
C ALA A 198 7.64 22.85 1.54
N ALA A 199 6.61 23.64 1.84
CA ALA A 199 6.40 24.23 3.16
C ALA A 199 6.35 23.20 4.31
N HIS A 200 6.06 21.93 4.01
CA HIS A 200 5.99 20.83 4.97
C HIS A 200 7.25 19.95 4.99
N PHE A 201 8.19 20.09 4.07
CA PHE A 201 9.29 19.15 3.87
C PHE A 201 10.27 19.13 5.06
N GLU A 202 10.65 20.27 5.59
CA GLU A 202 11.51 20.32 6.79
C GLU A 202 10.85 19.67 8.02
N ARG A 203 9.55 19.92 8.20
CA ARG A 203 8.79 19.28 9.27
C ARG A 203 8.74 17.77 9.06
N THR A 204 8.49 17.31 7.84
CA THR A 204 8.50 15.89 7.46
C THR A 204 9.84 15.25 7.79
N ALA A 205 10.96 15.89 7.44
CA ALA A 205 12.31 15.38 7.74
C ALA A 205 12.55 15.24 9.24
N ARG A 206 12.10 16.21 10.06
CA ARG A 206 12.20 16.13 11.52
C ARG A 206 11.31 15.03 12.10
N GLU A 207 10.07 14.91 11.67
CA GLU A 207 9.11 13.91 12.16
C GLU A 207 9.55 12.48 11.83
N LEU A 208 10.22 12.29 10.69
CA LEU A 208 10.69 10.98 10.23
C LEU A 208 12.18 10.71 10.51
N ALA A 209 12.83 11.60 11.25
CA ALA A 209 14.20 11.38 11.71
C ALA A 209 14.32 10.04 12.46
N GLY A 210 15.29 9.22 12.05
CA GLY A 210 15.48 7.87 12.59
C GLY A 210 14.50 6.81 12.07
N VAL A 211 13.49 7.19 11.23
CA VAL A 211 12.63 6.26 10.49
C VAL A 211 13.24 6.01 9.12
N PHE A 212 13.42 7.07 8.34
CA PHE A 212 14.07 7.03 7.02
C PHE A 212 15.17 8.09 6.91
N PRO A 213 16.23 7.86 6.13
CA PRO A 213 17.09 8.93 5.65
C PRO A 213 16.28 9.85 4.74
N VAL A 214 16.25 11.15 5.04
CA VAL A 214 15.55 12.17 4.24
C VAL A 214 16.56 13.15 3.68
N ALA A 215 16.54 13.36 2.36
CA ALA A 215 17.25 14.41 1.66
C ALA A 215 16.26 15.54 1.32
N LEU A 216 16.57 16.75 1.78
CA LEU A 216 15.91 17.98 1.37
C LEU A 216 16.72 18.59 0.23
N GLU A 217 16.15 18.64 -0.96
CA GLU A 217 16.83 19.14 -2.16
C GLU A 217 16.12 20.40 -2.66
N SER A 218 16.91 21.37 -3.15
CA SER A 218 16.41 22.56 -3.85
C SER A 218 16.87 22.51 -5.30
N ALA A 219 16.03 21.95 -6.17
CA ALA A 219 16.36 21.69 -7.58
C ALA A 219 15.08 21.53 -8.40
N GLU A 220 15.16 21.59 -9.72
CA GLU A 220 14.05 21.20 -10.60
C GLU A 220 13.81 19.69 -10.56
N ALA A 221 14.90 18.88 -10.53
CA ALA A 221 14.85 17.44 -10.43
C ALA A 221 16.14 16.91 -9.78
N ILE A 222 16.09 15.68 -9.29
CA ILE A 222 17.28 14.90 -8.89
C ILE A 222 17.72 13.99 -10.04
N ALA A 223 19.00 13.67 -10.11
CA ALA A 223 19.58 12.77 -11.12
C ALA A 223 20.63 11.84 -10.49
N GLY A 224 20.85 10.65 -11.10
CA GLY A 224 21.91 9.72 -10.69
C GLY A 224 21.76 9.18 -9.26
N ARG A 225 20.52 9.03 -8.76
CA ARG A 225 20.25 8.45 -7.44
C ARG A 225 19.80 7.00 -7.59
N HIS A 226 20.41 6.08 -6.83
CA HIS A 226 20.17 4.64 -6.94
C HIS A 226 19.53 4.02 -5.69
N ASP A 227 19.08 4.85 -4.75
CA ASP A 227 18.47 4.47 -3.48
C ASP A 227 17.08 5.10 -3.27
N VAL A 228 16.37 5.41 -4.36
CA VAL A 228 15.10 6.16 -4.28
C VAL A 228 14.00 5.25 -3.74
N LEU A 229 13.53 5.55 -2.53
CA LEU A 229 12.39 4.88 -1.90
C LEU A 229 11.15 5.79 -1.86
N PHE A 230 11.37 7.09 -1.71
CA PHE A 230 10.32 8.10 -1.81
C PHE A 230 10.83 9.29 -2.62
N TYR A 231 9.97 9.81 -3.51
CA TYR A 231 10.27 11.04 -4.25
C TYR A 231 9.02 11.89 -4.34
N PHE A 232 9.02 13.03 -3.62
CA PHE A 232 7.92 14.00 -3.61
C PHE A 232 8.40 15.37 -4.09
N THR A 233 7.72 15.92 -5.09
CA THR A 233 8.08 17.20 -5.71
C THR A 233 6.84 17.94 -6.24
N GLY A 234 7.02 19.06 -6.94
CA GLY A 234 5.95 19.82 -7.57
C GLY A 234 6.43 20.52 -8.84
N LEU A 235 6.09 19.96 -10.01
CA LEU A 235 6.39 20.47 -11.35
C LEU A 235 5.39 19.91 -12.36
N PRO A 236 5.16 20.58 -13.52
CA PRO A 236 4.34 19.99 -14.58
C PRO A 236 5.04 18.84 -15.31
N GLN A 237 6.38 18.84 -15.32
CA GLN A 237 7.24 17.82 -15.91
C GLN A 237 8.44 17.60 -14.99
N VAL A 238 8.78 16.37 -14.68
CA VAL A 238 9.96 16.00 -13.88
C VAL A 238 10.98 15.33 -14.79
N ALA A 239 12.15 15.91 -14.89
CA ALA A 239 13.22 15.44 -15.75
C ALA A 239 14.06 14.34 -15.10
N ALA A 240 14.94 13.71 -15.87
CA ALA A 240 16.00 12.79 -15.45
C ALA A 240 15.53 11.52 -14.72
N LEU A 241 14.25 11.12 -14.85
CA LEU A 241 13.70 9.92 -14.22
C LEU A 241 14.45 8.65 -14.65
N GLU A 242 14.94 8.60 -15.87
CA GLU A 242 15.71 7.48 -16.44
C GLU A 242 17.09 7.30 -15.79
N THR A 243 17.57 8.29 -15.05
CA THR A 243 18.85 8.24 -14.31
C THR A 243 18.68 7.73 -12.87
N LEU A 244 17.44 7.48 -12.45
CA LEU A 244 17.11 7.07 -11.09
C LEU A 244 16.93 5.55 -11.00
N THR A 245 17.27 4.99 -9.85
CA THR A 245 16.88 3.62 -9.50
C THR A 245 15.91 3.67 -8.33
N PHE A 246 14.65 3.33 -8.61
CA PHE A 246 13.63 3.16 -7.59
C PHE A 246 13.73 1.77 -6.98
N LEU A 247 13.74 1.71 -5.65
CA LEU A 247 13.72 0.44 -4.94
C LEU A 247 12.32 -0.18 -4.98
N PRO A 248 12.20 -1.53 -4.98
CA PRO A 248 10.90 -2.18 -4.90
C PRO A 248 10.10 -1.67 -3.70
N GLY A 249 8.85 -1.24 -3.94
CA GLY A 249 8.01 -0.58 -2.95
C GLY A 249 8.12 0.94 -2.94
N ALA A 250 8.89 1.57 -3.83
CA ALA A 250 9.04 3.03 -3.85
C ALA A 250 7.73 3.74 -4.17
N LEU A 251 7.47 4.86 -3.46
CA LEU A 251 6.35 5.77 -3.69
C LEU A 251 6.87 7.09 -4.26
N ALA A 252 6.29 7.55 -5.36
CA ALA A 252 6.72 8.80 -5.99
C ALA A 252 5.56 9.54 -6.64
N ASP A 253 5.48 10.84 -6.44
CA ASP A 253 4.51 11.70 -7.12
C ASP A 253 4.98 13.15 -7.24
N HIS A 254 4.31 13.90 -8.09
CA HIS A 254 4.52 15.34 -8.26
C HIS A 254 3.19 16.07 -8.19
N LEU A 255 3.19 17.19 -7.49
CA LEU A 255 2.05 18.10 -7.48
C LEU A 255 1.97 18.82 -8.83
N THR A 256 0.92 18.53 -9.57
CA THR A 256 0.56 19.22 -10.82
C THR A 256 -0.94 19.03 -11.10
N SER A 257 -1.50 19.89 -11.98
CA SER A 257 -2.96 19.93 -12.18
C SER A 257 -3.54 18.68 -12.81
N PHE A 258 -2.79 18.04 -13.73
CA PHE A 258 -3.34 16.96 -14.57
C PHE A 258 -2.46 15.71 -14.61
N GLY A 259 -1.68 15.47 -13.55
CA GLY A 259 -0.88 14.25 -13.44
C GLY A 259 -1.69 12.94 -13.40
N GLY A 260 -2.95 13.03 -13.04
CA GLY A 260 -3.89 11.89 -13.03
C GLY A 260 -4.65 11.66 -14.35
N GLN A 261 -4.52 12.55 -15.34
CA GLN A 261 -4.95 12.27 -16.70
C GLN A 261 -3.94 11.31 -17.33
N LEU A 262 -4.22 10.00 -17.23
CA LEU A 262 -3.22 8.97 -17.46
C LEU A 262 -2.75 8.89 -18.91
N THR A 263 -3.60 9.24 -19.87
CA THR A 263 -3.36 9.01 -21.30
C THR A 263 -3.40 10.28 -22.16
N ASP A 264 -4.02 11.36 -21.70
CA ASP A 264 -4.31 12.56 -22.51
C ASP A 264 -3.82 13.87 -21.87
N SER A 265 -2.99 13.81 -20.84
CA SER A 265 -2.45 14.98 -20.19
C SER A 265 -1.38 15.70 -21.03
N ARG A 266 -1.43 17.04 -21.00
CA ARG A 266 -0.30 17.88 -21.48
C ARG A 266 0.82 18.02 -20.46
N GLN A 267 0.58 17.61 -19.22
CA GLN A 267 1.56 17.54 -18.14
C GLN A 267 2.04 16.11 -17.99
N MET A 268 3.08 15.88 -17.18
CA MET A 268 3.57 14.53 -16.94
C MET A 268 2.50 13.69 -16.25
N SER A 269 2.14 12.56 -16.86
CA SER A 269 1.25 11.58 -16.25
C SER A 269 1.94 10.88 -15.06
N SER A 270 1.17 10.55 -14.03
CA SER A 270 1.64 9.71 -12.91
C SER A 270 2.14 8.33 -13.33
N LEU A 271 1.75 7.84 -14.52
CA LEU A 271 2.31 6.61 -15.10
C LEU A 271 3.83 6.70 -15.36
N ARG A 272 4.37 7.92 -15.63
CA ARG A 272 5.81 8.09 -15.84
C ARG A 272 6.65 7.70 -14.62
N TRP A 273 6.10 7.84 -13.42
CA TRP A 273 6.74 7.34 -12.21
C TRP A 273 6.81 5.82 -12.18
N LEU A 274 5.72 5.15 -12.58
CA LEU A 274 5.64 3.69 -12.64
C LEU A 274 6.58 3.12 -13.72
N GLU A 275 6.64 3.78 -14.88
CA GLU A 275 7.59 3.44 -15.96
C GLU A 275 9.04 3.59 -15.50
N ALA A 276 9.36 4.62 -14.71
CA ALA A 276 10.69 4.84 -14.15
C ALA A 276 11.05 3.86 -13.01
N GLY A 277 10.10 3.07 -12.50
CA GLY A 277 10.34 2.05 -11.49
C GLY A 277 9.69 2.28 -10.13
N ALA A 278 8.95 3.37 -9.91
CA ALA A 278 8.14 3.51 -8.70
C ALA A 278 7.04 2.44 -8.64
N THR A 279 6.65 2.05 -7.44
CA THR A 279 5.63 1.00 -7.21
C THR A 279 4.24 1.59 -7.11
N ALA A 280 4.12 2.84 -6.69
CA ALA A 280 2.85 3.57 -6.72
C ALA A 280 3.07 5.06 -6.90
N SER A 281 2.03 5.74 -7.41
CA SER A 281 1.99 7.17 -7.70
C SER A 281 0.57 7.72 -7.54
N TYR A 282 0.46 9.04 -7.66
CA TYR A 282 -0.78 9.79 -7.51
C TYR A 282 -0.80 10.99 -8.48
N GLY A 283 -2.00 11.35 -8.94
CA GLY A 283 -2.19 12.58 -9.71
C GLY A 283 -3.66 12.99 -9.78
N THR A 284 -3.95 14.25 -10.04
CA THR A 284 -5.32 14.77 -10.15
C THR A 284 -5.83 14.74 -11.59
N VAL A 285 -7.12 14.43 -11.76
CA VAL A 285 -7.78 14.24 -13.09
C VAL A 285 -8.49 15.50 -13.60
N VAL A 286 -8.72 16.45 -12.72
CA VAL A 286 -9.25 17.80 -13.01
C VAL A 286 -8.41 18.82 -12.29
N GLU A 287 -8.57 20.15 -12.59
CA GLU A 287 -7.79 21.19 -11.95
C GLU A 287 -8.02 21.26 -10.43
N PRO A 288 -7.05 20.87 -9.60
CA PRO A 288 -7.21 20.83 -8.16
C PRO A 288 -6.89 22.18 -7.50
N CYS A 289 -6.28 23.09 -8.29
CA CYS A 289 -5.53 24.22 -7.77
C CYS A 289 -4.43 23.79 -6.77
N ASN A 290 -3.73 24.73 -6.19
CA ASN A 290 -2.55 24.44 -5.38
C ASN A 290 -2.90 24.16 -3.90
N HIS A 291 -3.90 23.32 -3.64
CA HIS A 291 -4.28 22.90 -2.30
C HIS A 291 -3.45 21.67 -1.88
N PRO A 292 -2.51 21.77 -0.92
CA PRO A 292 -1.74 20.62 -0.45
C PRO A 292 -2.62 19.46 0.04
N GLN A 293 -3.82 19.75 0.54
CA GLN A 293 -4.81 18.77 1.02
C GLN A 293 -5.30 17.82 -0.07
N LYS A 294 -5.24 18.23 -1.34
CA LYS A 294 -5.62 17.41 -2.51
C LYS A 294 -4.49 16.52 -3.00
N PHE A 295 -3.35 16.54 -2.34
CA PHE A 295 -2.17 15.75 -2.70
C PHE A 295 -1.65 14.96 -1.50
N PRO A 296 -0.90 13.86 -1.73
CA PRO A 296 -0.30 13.10 -0.66
C PRO A 296 0.61 13.97 0.22
N LEU A 297 0.39 13.94 1.52
CA LEU A 297 1.29 14.52 2.51
C LEU A 297 2.41 13.53 2.80
N PRO A 298 3.68 13.84 2.46
CA PRO A 298 4.78 12.89 2.56
C PRO A 298 4.96 12.30 3.96
N ALA A 299 4.84 13.12 5.02
CA ALA A 299 4.96 12.66 6.40
C ALA A 299 3.96 11.54 6.73
N VAL A 300 2.71 11.69 6.29
CA VAL A 300 1.62 10.75 6.57
C VAL A 300 1.81 9.46 5.76
N ALA A 301 2.09 9.58 4.44
CA ALA A 301 2.34 8.42 3.60
C ALA A 301 3.49 7.56 4.15
N MET A 302 4.63 8.19 4.42
CA MET A 302 5.83 7.53 4.92
C MET A 302 5.62 6.93 6.32
N PHE A 303 4.85 7.60 7.19
CA PHE A 303 4.55 7.12 8.54
C PHE A 303 3.77 5.79 8.51
N PHE A 304 2.67 5.73 7.78
CA PHE A 304 1.86 4.50 7.68
C PHE A 304 2.60 3.38 6.94
N TYR A 305 3.32 3.73 5.88
CA TYR A 305 4.10 2.76 5.12
C TYR A 305 5.21 2.12 5.97
N ALA A 306 5.92 2.93 6.78
CA ALA A 306 6.89 2.44 7.75
C ALA A 306 6.27 1.48 8.78
N GLY A 307 5.02 1.71 9.16
CA GLY A 307 4.25 0.83 10.06
C GLY A 307 3.78 -0.48 9.43
N GLY A 308 4.05 -0.71 8.13
CA GLY A 308 3.68 -1.93 7.42
C GLY A 308 2.32 -1.88 6.72
N ALA A 309 1.74 -0.69 6.54
CA ALA A 309 0.58 -0.50 5.68
C ALA A 309 0.93 -0.86 4.22
N THR A 310 -0.06 -1.21 3.43
CA THR A 310 0.07 -1.40 1.99
C THR A 310 0.20 -0.07 1.25
N ALA A 311 0.64 -0.09 -0.01
CA ALA A 311 0.76 1.12 -0.83
C ALA A 311 -0.58 1.85 -0.98
N VAL A 312 -1.69 1.12 -1.20
CA VAL A 312 -3.02 1.72 -1.27
C VAL A 312 -3.41 2.40 0.04
N GLU A 313 -3.16 1.77 1.19
CA GLU A 313 -3.46 2.36 2.49
C GLU A 313 -2.61 3.61 2.76
N ALA A 314 -1.29 3.54 2.53
CA ALA A 314 -0.37 4.64 2.78
C ALA A 314 -0.73 5.88 1.96
N TYR A 315 -1.04 5.70 0.67
CA TYR A 315 -1.47 6.80 -0.18
C TYR A 315 -2.84 7.37 0.23
N TRP A 316 -3.85 6.53 0.42
CA TRP A 316 -5.19 7.00 0.78
C TRP A 316 -5.22 7.72 2.13
N LYS A 317 -4.46 7.24 3.12
CA LYS A 317 -4.33 7.90 4.43
C LYS A 317 -3.58 9.23 4.35
N SER A 318 -2.87 9.50 3.27
CA SER A 318 -2.07 10.71 3.11
C SER A 318 -2.75 11.85 2.36
N VAL A 319 -3.94 11.63 1.76
CA VAL A 319 -4.67 12.65 1.01
C VAL A 319 -5.93 13.05 1.76
N ALA A 320 -6.00 14.31 2.21
CA ALA A 320 -7.15 14.79 2.98
C ALA A 320 -8.39 15.02 2.10
N TRP A 321 -8.21 15.49 0.86
CA TRP A 321 -9.29 15.77 -0.11
C TRP A 321 -9.05 14.98 -1.40
N PRO A 322 -9.35 13.67 -1.42
CA PRO A 322 -8.94 12.81 -2.52
C PRO A 322 -9.88 12.81 -3.74
N GLY A 323 -11.00 13.54 -3.70
CA GLY A 323 -12.07 13.43 -4.70
C GLY A 323 -11.61 13.49 -6.17
N GLU A 324 -10.62 14.33 -6.44
CA GLU A 324 -10.07 14.57 -7.79
C GLU A 324 -8.81 13.74 -8.08
N GLY A 325 -8.31 13.00 -7.09
CA GLY A 325 -7.05 12.28 -7.17
C GLY A 325 -7.21 10.82 -7.57
N VAL A 326 -6.51 10.40 -8.62
CA VAL A 326 -6.39 8.99 -9.00
C VAL A 326 -5.14 8.39 -8.37
N PHE A 327 -5.31 7.22 -7.76
CA PHE A 327 -4.24 6.42 -7.16
C PHE A 327 -3.87 5.33 -8.15
N VAL A 328 -2.59 5.26 -8.54
CA VAL A 328 -2.07 4.28 -9.51
C VAL A 328 -0.89 3.53 -8.93
N GLY A 329 -0.80 2.24 -9.22
CA GLY A 329 0.30 1.43 -8.70
C GLY A 329 -0.12 0.02 -8.32
N GLU A 330 0.73 -0.65 -7.56
CA GLU A 330 0.46 -1.98 -7.03
C GLU A 330 -0.10 -1.87 -5.60
N PRO A 331 -1.42 -2.15 -5.40
CA PRO A 331 -2.13 -1.84 -4.17
C PRO A 331 -1.58 -2.50 -2.91
N LEU A 332 -1.14 -3.76 -3.02
CA LEU A 332 -0.76 -4.61 -1.89
C LEU A 332 0.73 -4.56 -1.54
N ALA A 333 1.56 -3.80 -2.27
CA ALA A 333 2.99 -3.67 -1.97
C ALA A 333 3.22 -3.23 -0.51
N ARG A 334 4.02 -4.02 0.24
CA ARG A 334 4.22 -3.85 1.68
C ARG A 334 5.68 -4.08 2.07
N PRO A 335 6.63 -3.21 1.68
CA PRO A 335 8.05 -3.44 1.92
C PRO A 335 8.37 -3.54 3.43
N PHE A 336 7.64 -2.83 4.27
CA PHE A 336 7.86 -2.79 5.72
C PHE A 336 6.90 -3.66 6.53
N ALA A 337 6.16 -4.56 5.89
CA ALA A 337 5.38 -5.56 6.60
C ALA A 337 6.29 -6.38 7.53
N PRO A 338 5.83 -6.75 8.74
CA PRO A 338 6.61 -7.56 9.66
C PRO A 338 7.06 -8.87 9.01
N ALA A 339 8.36 -9.19 9.14
CA ALA A 339 8.92 -10.44 8.66
C ALA A 339 9.41 -11.27 9.84
N LEU A 340 8.84 -12.46 10.01
CA LEU A 340 9.23 -13.44 11.01
C LEU A 340 9.82 -14.65 10.31
N LEU A 341 11.05 -15.01 10.68
CA LEU A 341 11.75 -16.18 10.19
C LEU A 341 12.09 -17.09 11.37
N GLU A 342 11.69 -18.35 11.31
CA GLU A 342 12.20 -19.36 12.21
C GLU A 342 13.59 -19.80 11.72
N THR A 343 14.62 -19.54 12.52
CA THR A 343 16.04 -19.79 12.18
C THR A 343 16.53 -21.17 12.65
N ALA A 344 15.90 -21.69 13.71
CA ALA A 344 16.02 -23.05 14.24
C ALA A 344 14.76 -23.36 15.05
N PRO A 345 14.48 -24.60 15.41
CA PRO A 345 13.30 -24.96 16.18
C PRO A 345 13.12 -24.09 17.43
N GLY A 346 12.03 -23.32 17.49
CA GLY A 346 11.72 -22.37 18.55
C GLY A 346 12.58 -21.12 18.61
N GLN A 347 13.45 -20.88 17.62
CA GLN A 347 14.27 -19.65 17.51
C GLN A 347 13.80 -18.81 16.35
N PHE A 348 13.54 -17.54 16.60
CA PHE A 348 12.94 -16.63 15.64
C PHE A 348 13.80 -15.37 15.43
N GLU A 349 13.84 -14.90 14.18
CA GLU A 349 14.29 -13.58 13.81
C GLU A 349 13.09 -12.77 13.32
N LEU A 350 12.82 -11.64 14.00
CA LEU A 350 11.78 -10.70 13.64
C LEU A 350 12.41 -9.43 13.07
N ARG A 351 11.96 -9.03 11.87
CA ARG A 351 12.30 -7.74 11.25
C ARG A 351 11.07 -6.84 11.26
N LEU A 352 11.25 -5.63 11.76
CA LEU A 352 10.22 -4.60 11.85
C LEU A 352 10.80 -3.27 11.38
N HIS A 353 9.96 -2.45 10.80
CA HIS A 353 10.25 -1.04 10.60
C HIS A 353 9.17 -0.22 11.29
N LEU A 354 9.53 0.68 12.20
CA LEU A 354 8.56 1.33 13.06
C LEU A 354 8.63 2.86 12.98
N PRO A 355 7.48 3.54 12.82
CA PRO A 355 7.45 5.00 12.86
C PRO A 355 7.66 5.56 14.27
N ARG A 356 7.43 4.76 15.31
CA ARG A 356 7.58 5.14 16.74
C ARG A 356 8.36 4.08 17.50
N ALA A 357 9.13 4.50 18.50
CA ALA A 357 9.77 3.59 19.44
C ALA A 357 8.73 2.97 20.39
N GLY A 358 9.07 1.81 20.97
CA GLY A 358 8.19 1.11 21.87
C GLY A 358 8.79 -0.13 22.48
N ARG A 359 7.97 -1.11 22.77
CA ARG A 359 8.40 -2.42 23.30
C ARG A 359 7.63 -3.55 22.62
N LEU A 360 8.35 -4.57 22.19
CA LEU A 360 7.77 -5.84 21.81
C LEU A 360 7.38 -6.61 23.08
N ARG A 361 6.13 -7.09 23.13
CA ARG A 361 5.60 -7.97 24.16
C ARG A 361 5.22 -9.28 23.52
N LEU A 362 5.47 -10.38 24.22
CA LEU A 362 5.04 -11.71 23.85
C LEU A 362 3.92 -12.13 24.80
N GLU A 363 2.86 -12.70 24.25
CA GLU A 363 1.72 -13.19 25.01
C GLU A 363 1.42 -14.62 24.57
N ARG A 364 1.06 -15.54 25.50
CA ARG A 364 0.78 -16.95 25.22
C ARG A 364 -0.67 -17.29 25.49
N ALA A 365 -1.23 -18.20 24.69
CA ALA A 365 -2.53 -18.82 24.90
C ALA A 365 -2.55 -20.27 24.42
N ALA A 366 -3.47 -21.07 24.94
CA ALA A 366 -3.73 -22.42 24.45
C ALA A 366 -4.55 -22.44 23.15
N SER A 367 -5.26 -21.34 22.83
CA SER A 367 -6.11 -21.17 21.64
C SER A 367 -5.74 -19.89 20.90
N PRO A 368 -5.91 -19.82 19.55
CA PRO A 368 -5.68 -18.61 18.78
C PRO A 368 -6.61 -17.45 19.18
N MET A 369 -7.74 -17.75 19.80
CA MET A 369 -8.69 -16.77 20.31
C MET A 369 -8.37 -16.29 21.73
N GLY A 370 -7.38 -16.88 22.40
CA GLY A 370 -7.00 -16.56 23.77
C GLY A 370 -7.71 -17.43 24.81
N PRO A 371 -7.77 -16.97 26.09
CA PRO A 371 -7.20 -15.74 26.59
C PRO A 371 -5.67 -15.72 26.58
N PHE A 372 -5.08 -14.60 26.12
CA PHE A 372 -3.63 -14.43 26.06
C PHE A 372 -3.08 -13.88 27.39
N ARG A 373 -1.99 -14.48 27.87
CA ARG A 373 -1.27 -14.04 29.10
C ARG A 373 0.12 -13.55 28.73
N PRO A 374 0.57 -12.40 29.29
CA PRO A 374 1.92 -11.87 29.01
C PRO A 374 2.99 -12.88 29.41
N LEU A 375 4.04 -12.98 28.59
CA LEU A 375 5.31 -13.58 28.96
C LEU A 375 6.19 -12.53 29.63
N ALA A 376 7.10 -12.96 30.52
CA ALA A 376 7.95 -12.05 31.30
C ALA A 376 8.90 -11.19 30.43
N HIS A 377 9.27 -11.69 29.25
CA HIS A 377 10.25 -11.02 28.39
C HIS A 377 9.61 -9.94 27.54
N THR A 378 10.22 -8.75 27.55
CA THR A 378 9.90 -7.65 26.63
C THR A 378 11.18 -7.13 25.99
N PHE A 379 11.10 -6.69 24.73
CA PHE A 379 12.26 -6.19 23.98
C PHE A 379 12.06 -4.71 23.62
N PRO A 380 13.07 -3.85 23.85
CA PRO A 380 12.97 -2.46 23.40
C PRO A 380 12.98 -2.40 21.88
N LEU A 381 12.18 -1.50 21.33
CA LEU A 381 12.08 -1.21 19.90
C LEU A 381 12.42 0.25 19.66
N LYS A 382 13.27 0.52 18.69
CA LYS A 382 13.61 1.87 18.24
C LYS A 382 12.76 2.31 17.04
N ARG A 383 12.77 3.58 16.75
CA ARG A 383 12.25 4.10 15.46
C ARG A 383 13.10 3.54 14.32
N GLY A 384 12.48 3.35 13.15
CA GLY A 384 13.13 2.79 11.96
C GLY A 384 13.30 1.28 12.05
N ALA A 385 14.37 0.77 11.45
CA ALA A 385 14.64 -0.66 11.31
C ALA A 385 15.00 -1.32 12.64
N ASN A 386 14.33 -2.43 12.94
CA ASN A 386 14.58 -3.31 14.08
C ASN A 386 14.80 -4.74 13.58
N ARG A 387 15.79 -5.41 14.14
CA ARG A 387 16.07 -6.84 13.94
C ARG A 387 16.26 -7.48 15.30
N LEU A 388 15.36 -8.36 15.67
CA LEU A 388 15.32 -9.00 16.98
C LEU A 388 15.44 -10.50 16.82
N ARG A 389 16.22 -11.13 17.69
CA ARG A 389 16.27 -12.58 17.83
C ARG A 389 15.74 -12.95 19.20
N PHE A 390 14.85 -13.94 19.23
CA PHE A 390 14.29 -14.46 20.47
C PHE A 390 14.02 -15.96 20.35
N SER A 391 14.00 -16.63 21.49
CA SER A 391 13.64 -18.05 21.58
C SER A 391 12.33 -18.19 22.36
N LEU A 392 11.49 -19.10 21.95
CA LEU A 392 10.36 -19.53 22.76
C LEU A 392 10.81 -20.65 23.71
N PRO A 393 10.23 -20.74 24.93
CA PRO A 393 10.56 -21.81 25.86
C PRO A 393 10.35 -23.20 25.25
N ALA A 394 11.24 -24.13 25.53
CA ALA A 394 11.08 -25.53 25.14
C ALA A 394 9.77 -26.10 25.71
N GLY A 395 9.03 -26.84 24.89
CA GLY A 395 7.71 -27.35 25.28
C GLY A 395 6.59 -26.30 25.32
N ALA A 396 6.83 -25.13 24.73
CA ALA A 396 5.77 -24.17 24.49
C ALA A 396 4.86 -24.73 23.38
N ASP A 397 3.73 -25.28 23.75
CA ASP A 397 2.62 -25.61 22.86
C ASP A 397 1.61 -24.45 22.78
N GLY A 398 0.71 -24.48 21.80
CA GLY A 398 -0.33 -23.47 21.61
C GLY A 398 0.14 -22.27 20.77
N TYR A 399 -0.25 -21.05 21.19
CA TYR A 399 -0.12 -19.84 20.39
C TYR A 399 0.69 -18.78 21.13
N VAL A 400 1.62 -18.14 20.44
CA VAL A 400 2.36 -16.97 20.95
C VAL A 400 2.06 -15.77 20.08
N ARG A 401 1.42 -14.76 20.67
CA ARG A 401 1.11 -13.50 19.98
C ARG A 401 2.17 -12.43 20.28
N LEU A 402 2.66 -11.81 19.22
CA LEU A 402 3.56 -10.66 19.32
C LEU A 402 2.72 -9.37 19.32
N ARG A 403 3.09 -8.40 20.17
CA ARG A 403 2.46 -7.06 20.21
C ARG A 403 3.51 -5.97 20.34
N TRP A 404 3.32 -4.90 19.58
CA TRP A 404 4.09 -3.65 19.66
C TRP A 404 3.16 -2.45 19.44
N PRO A 405 3.59 -1.18 19.68
CA PRO A 405 2.76 0.02 19.50
C PRO A 405 2.28 0.21 18.09
#